data_d160bec8073da09c64371f81ccdfba3f
#
_entry.id   d160bec8073da09c64371f81ccdfba3f
#
_cell.length_a   1.000
_cell.length_b   1.000
_cell.length_c   1.000
_cell.angle_alpha   90.00
_cell.angle_beta   90.00
_cell.angle_gamma   90.00
#
_symmetry.space_group_name_H-M   'P 1'
#
loop_
_entity.id
_entity.type
_entity.pdbx_description
1 polymer ?
#
loop_
_entity_poly.entity_id
_entity_poly.type
_entity_poly.pdbx_seq_one_letter_code
_entity_poly.pdbx_strand_id
1 'polypeptide(L)'
;MTLARHLGAAVAAAMVIAVLTIKLGDYRDFQIAQISAYVAVVAGLTLLIGTSGQISIGHGAFMAIGGYATALIFNHLHWNLILILVAATVAAALTGGIVGVAAARLHGPYLAGATLMLAVALPSLANRYQGVFGGDQGLSFFVSTPGFLGNHVSLARYQAWLAAIGALVTLVLLANLDRSRVGRSWRALRDDEVAAALAGLNVARLRTLAFVVSSACAGIGGSLLAVVTGTVSPGGYTLALSILLLTAAVLGGLGSLPGAIWGASLVLVLVQTYLQNVAISHGLASSTSASIAVIAYGVVLVLVMLVFPTGLQGGLRRLFGPVRPAASAPYHQMRRRWPAKEQREEQTK
;
A
#
# COMPACT_ATOMS: atom_id res chain seq x y z
N MET A 1 -14.53 -20.79 -8.57
CA MET A 1 -14.52 -19.93 -9.78
C MET A 1 -13.80 -18.58 -9.64
N THR A 2 -13.71 -17.99 -8.45
CA THR A 2 -13.07 -16.67 -8.26
C THR A 2 -11.54 -16.72 -8.30
N LEU A 3 -10.90 -17.74 -7.71
CA LEU A 3 -9.43 -17.90 -7.69
C LEU A 3 -8.88 -18.05 -9.12
N ALA A 4 -9.49 -18.89 -9.95
CA ALA A 4 -9.05 -19.10 -11.33
C ALA A 4 -9.12 -17.80 -12.17
N ARG A 5 -10.12 -16.95 -11.95
CA ARG A 5 -10.24 -15.64 -12.63
C ARG A 5 -9.14 -14.68 -12.18
N HIS A 6 -8.80 -14.66 -10.88
CA HIS A 6 -7.74 -13.79 -10.35
C HIS A 6 -6.36 -14.27 -10.83
N LEU A 7 -6.13 -15.59 -10.86
CA LEU A 7 -4.91 -16.17 -11.42
C LEU A 7 -4.80 -15.88 -12.92
N GLY A 8 -5.87 -16.04 -13.69
CA GLY A 8 -5.87 -15.70 -15.11
C GLY A 8 -5.55 -14.22 -15.37
N ALA A 9 -6.13 -13.31 -14.60
CA ALA A 9 -5.83 -11.89 -14.69
C ALA A 9 -4.37 -11.58 -14.30
N ALA A 10 -3.84 -12.24 -13.26
CA ALA A 10 -2.45 -12.08 -12.83
C ALA A 10 -1.48 -12.61 -13.89
N VAL A 11 -1.75 -13.76 -14.49
CA VAL A 11 -0.93 -14.32 -15.59
C VAL A 11 -0.96 -13.39 -16.81
N ALA A 12 -2.13 -12.87 -17.18
CA ALA A 12 -2.23 -11.90 -18.27
C ALA A 12 -1.43 -10.63 -17.98
N ALA A 13 -1.53 -10.09 -16.77
CA ALA A 13 -0.74 -8.92 -16.34
C ALA A 13 0.77 -9.21 -16.34
N ALA A 14 1.18 -10.40 -15.87
CA ALA A 14 2.58 -10.83 -15.90
C ALA A 14 3.12 -10.93 -17.35
N MET A 15 2.34 -11.49 -18.27
CA MET A 15 2.70 -11.55 -19.69
C MET A 15 2.84 -10.15 -20.29
N VAL A 16 1.92 -9.24 -20.00
CA VAL A 16 2.00 -7.85 -20.47
C VAL A 16 3.27 -7.18 -19.95
N ILE A 17 3.58 -7.31 -18.67
CA ILE A 17 4.79 -6.75 -18.08
C ILE A 17 6.04 -7.38 -18.71
N ALA A 18 6.08 -8.69 -18.91
CA ALA A 18 7.20 -9.37 -19.54
C ALA A 18 7.43 -8.88 -20.98
N VAL A 19 6.37 -8.71 -21.78
CA VAL A 19 6.46 -8.16 -23.14
C VAL A 19 6.91 -6.70 -23.14
N LEU A 20 6.41 -5.90 -22.19
CA LEU A 20 6.81 -4.50 -22.06
C LEU A 20 8.31 -4.38 -21.73
N THR A 21 8.81 -5.16 -20.77
CA THR A 21 10.22 -5.13 -20.34
C THR A 21 11.20 -5.61 -21.43
N ILE A 22 10.76 -6.44 -22.38
CA ILE A 22 11.60 -6.83 -23.52
C ILE A 22 11.80 -5.66 -24.50
N LYS A 23 10.81 -4.78 -24.64
CA LYS A 23 10.83 -3.64 -25.58
C LYS A 23 11.33 -2.34 -24.96
N LEU A 24 11.31 -2.23 -23.64
CA LEU A 24 11.69 -1.04 -22.88
C LEU A 24 13.17 -1.16 -22.47
N GLY A 25 13.85 -0.02 -22.34
CA GLY A 25 15.24 -0.01 -21.86
C GLY A 25 15.32 -0.12 -20.32
N ASP A 26 16.52 -0.36 -19.80
CA ASP A 26 16.81 -0.63 -18.37
C ASP A 26 16.26 0.43 -17.42
N TYR A 27 16.24 1.70 -17.79
CA TYR A 27 15.66 2.77 -16.98
C TYR A 27 14.15 2.58 -16.74
N ARG A 28 13.41 2.19 -17.78
CA ARG A 28 11.96 1.93 -17.63
C ARG A 28 11.69 0.62 -16.90
N ASP A 29 12.55 -0.38 -17.05
CA ASP A 29 12.48 -1.63 -16.29
C ASP A 29 12.66 -1.34 -14.80
N PHE A 30 13.61 -0.48 -14.42
CA PHE A 30 13.78 0.00 -13.05
C PHE A 30 12.54 0.74 -12.51
N GLN A 31 11.91 1.59 -13.32
CA GLN A 31 10.66 2.26 -12.93
C GLN A 31 9.51 1.26 -12.71
N ILE A 32 9.36 0.25 -13.58
CA ILE A 32 8.35 -0.81 -13.42
C ILE A 32 8.59 -1.58 -12.12
N ALA A 33 9.85 -1.86 -11.80
CA ALA A 33 10.22 -2.52 -10.56
C ALA A 33 9.80 -1.70 -9.31
N GLN A 34 10.11 -0.41 -9.31
CA GLN A 34 9.71 0.50 -8.24
C GLN A 34 8.20 0.60 -8.10
N ILE A 35 7.47 0.84 -9.21
CA ILE A 35 6.00 0.90 -9.22
C ILE A 35 5.43 -0.38 -8.62
N SER A 36 5.93 -1.54 -9.02
CA SER A 36 5.47 -2.83 -8.54
C SER A 36 5.66 -2.98 -7.02
N ALA A 37 6.81 -2.55 -6.49
CA ALA A 37 7.07 -2.56 -5.05
C ALA A 37 6.05 -1.67 -4.29
N TYR A 38 5.79 -0.46 -4.78
CA TYR A 38 4.80 0.44 -4.17
C TYR A 38 3.35 -0.07 -4.33
N VAL A 39 3.01 -0.72 -5.44
CA VAL A 39 1.69 -1.36 -5.62
C VAL A 39 1.40 -2.36 -4.51
N ALA A 40 2.38 -3.17 -4.11
CA ALA A 40 2.20 -4.13 -3.02
C ALA A 40 1.86 -3.41 -1.69
N VAL A 41 2.57 -2.32 -1.36
CA VAL A 41 2.32 -1.52 -0.15
C VAL A 41 0.96 -0.85 -0.18
N VAL A 42 0.66 -0.14 -1.29
CA VAL A 42 -0.59 0.60 -1.45
C VAL A 42 -1.80 -0.32 -1.47
N ALA A 43 -1.68 -1.52 -2.03
CA ALA A 43 -2.74 -2.53 -2.00
C ALA A 43 -3.07 -2.97 -0.57
N GLY A 44 -2.05 -3.23 0.26
CA GLY A 44 -2.23 -3.53 1.68
C GLY A 44 -2.89 -2.39 2.45
N LEU A 45 -2.44 -1.16 2.22
CA LEU A 45 -2.97 0.04 2.86
C LEU A 45 -4.42 0.32 2.42
N THR A 46 -4.72 0.16 1.13
CA THR A 46 -6.07 0.31 0.57
C THR A 46 -7.05 -0.68 1.20
N LEU A 47 -6.61 -1.92 1.45
CA LEU A 47 -7.41 -2.92 2.14
C LEU A 47 -7.61 -2.54 3.61
N LEU A 48 -6.56 -2.11 4.32
CA LEU A 48 -6.66 -1.70 5.73
C LEU A 48 -7.67 -0.56 5.89
N ILE A 49 -7.56 0.50 5.11
CA ILE A 49 -8.43 1.67 5.24
C ILE A 49 -9.82 1.37 4.65
N GLY A 50 -9.85 0.85 3.43
CA GLY A 50 -11.10 0.70 2.68
C GLY A 50 -11.98 -0.46 3.12
N THR A 51 -11.39 -1.54 3.68
CA THR A 51 -12.14 -2.72 4.08
C THR A 51 -12.35 -2.81 5.59
N SER A 52 -11.32 -2.47 6.41
CA SER A 52 -11.44 -2.54 7.87
C SER A 52 -11.68 -1.19 8.56
N GLY A 53 -11.64 -0.08 7.82
CA GLY A 53 -11.90 1.26 8.35
C GLY A 53 -10.79 1.84 9.22
N GLN A 54 -9.60 1.23 9.24
CA GLN A 54 -8.50 1.64 10.09
C GLN A 54 -7.52 2.54 9.34
N ILE A 55 -7.34 3.77 9.78
CA ILE A 55 -6.40 4.72 9.17
C ILE A 55 -5.01 4.51 9.76
N SER A 56 -4.00 4.33 8.91
CA SER A 56 -2.61 4.23 9.30
C SER A 56 -1.73 5.17 8.48
N ILE A 57 -0.92 5.98 9.17
CA ILE A 57 0.07 6.89 8.57
C ILE A 57 1.50 6.33 8.74
N GLY A 58 1.64 5.10 9.21
CA GLY A 58 2.93 4.48 9.51
C GLY A 58 3.41 3.45 8.50
N HIS A 59 2.82 3.34 7.31
CA HIS A 59 3.15 2.27 6.37
C HIS A 59 4.57 2.37 5.80
N GLY A 60 5.15 3.58 5.74
CA GLY A 60 6.56 3.76 5.44
C GLY A 60 7.48 3.07 6.44
N ALA A 61 7.11 3.04 7.73
CA ALA A 61 7.88 2.33 8.74
C ALA A 61 7.84 0.80 8.54
N PHE A 62 6.67 0.22 8.27
CA PHE A 62 6.59 -1.22 7.97
C PHE A 62 7.33 -1.58 6.69
N MET A 63 7.33 -0.69 5.70
CA MET A 63 8.12 -0.82 4.49
C MET A 63 9.63 -0.79 4.81
N ALA A 64 10.07 0.13 5.69
CA ALA A 64 11.45 0.19 6.16
C ALA A 64 11.87 -1.08 6.89
N ILE A 65 11.02 -1.63 7.77
CA ILE A 65 11.29 -2.89 8.48
C ILE A 65 11.54 -4.02 7.48
N GLY A 66 10.70 -4.13 6.43
CA GLY A 66 10.92 -5.10 5.35
C GLY A 66 12.24 -4.88 4.60
N GLY A 67 12.56 -3.62 4.26
CA GLY A 67 13.80 -3.25 3.59
C GLY A 67 15.05 -3.56 4.44
N TYR A 68 15.07 -3.11 5.70
CA TYR A 68 16.19 -3.37 6.61
C TYR A 68 16.35 -4.86 6.93
N ALA A 69 15.26 -5.60 7.14
CA ALA A 69 15.32 -7.05 7.32
C ALA A 69 15.96 -7.73 6.10
N THR A 70 15.61 -7.29 4.89
CA THR A 70 16.21 -7.78 3.64
C THR A 70 17.71 -7.55 3.61
N ALA A 71 18.16 -6.31 3.87
CA ALA A 71 19.56 -5.95 3.84
C ALA A 71 20.39 -6.69 4.91
N LEU A 72 19.85 -6.80 6.13
CA LEU A 72 20.51 -7.50 7.24
C LEU A 72 20.63 -9.01 6.96
N ILE A 73 19.57 -9.66 6.50
CA ILE A 73 19.60 -11.09 6.20
C ILE A 73 20.54 -11.36 5.03
N PHE A 74 20.50 -10.51 3.99
CA PHE A 74 21.38 -10.65 2.83
C PHE A 74 22.86 -10.56 3.21
N ASN A 75 23.22 -9.57 4.02
CA ASN A 75 24.62 -9.32 4.39
C ASN A 75 25.17 -10.34 5.41
N HIS A 76 24.33 -10.86 6.30
CA HIS A 76 24.80 -11.73 7.39
C HIS A 76 24.54 -13.23 7.18
N LEU A 77 23.43 -13.60 6.51
CA LEU A 77 22.97 -14.99 6.46
C LEU A 77 23.10 -15.62 5.08
N HIS A 78 23.34 -14.85 4.03
CA HIS A 78 23.50 -15.31 2.63
C HIS A 78 22.39 -16.28 2.15
N TRP A 79 21.16 -16.05 2.60
CA TRP A 79 20.03 -16.90 2.25
C TRP A 79 19.60 -16.70 0.79
N ASN A 80 18.83 -17.66 0.29
CA ASN A 80 18.17 -17.52 -1.01
C ASN A 80 17.25 -16.29 -1.02
N LEU A 81 17.26 -15.52 -2.10
CA LEU A 81 16.50 -14.26 -2.22
C LEU A 81 15.01 -14.43 -1.87
N ILE A 82 14.39 -15.56 -2.28
CA ILE A 82 12.98 -15.84 -1.96
C ILE A 82 12.77 -16.00 -0.45
N LEU A 83 13.68 -16.68 0.24
CA LEU A 83 13.61 -16.85 1.70
C LEU A 83 13.81 -15.53 2.42
N ILE A 84 14.67 -14.66 1.90
CA ILE A 84 14.87 -13.29 2.41
C ILE A 84 13.59 -12.48 2.31
N LEU A 85 12.94 -12.49 1.14
CA LEU A 85 11.66 -11.79 0.91
C LEU A 85 10.56 -12.28 1.88
N VAL A 86 10.47 -13.58 2.08
CA VAL A 86 9.50 -14.18 3.03
C VAL A 86 9.83 -13.79 4.47
N ALA A 87 11.10 -13.88 4.88
CA ALA A 87 11.52 -13.53 6.25
C ALA A 87 11.29 -12.05 6.54
N ALA A 88 11.61 -11.17 5.60
CA ALA A 88 11.35 -9.72 5.70
C ALA A 88 9.85 -9.41 5.79
N THR A 89 9.04 -10.12 5.01
CA THR A 89 7.57 -10.02 5.09
C THR A 89 7.05 -10.45 6.46
N VAL A 90 7.57 -11.55 7.00
CA VAL A 90 7.21 -12.05 8.34
C VAL A 90 7.65 -11.06 9.42
N ALA A 91 8.84 -10.48 9.34
CA ALA A 91 9.33 -9.48 10.29
C ALA A 91 8.39 -8.24 10.33
N ALA A 92 7.99 -7.74 9.16
CA ALA A 92 7.02 -6.65 9.08
C ALA A 92 5.62 -7.06 9.58
N ALA A 93 5.17 -8.28 9.31
CA ALA A 93 3.91 -8.81 9.82
C ALA A 93 3.89 -8.93 11.34
N LEU A 94 4.98 -9.38 11.95
CA LEU A 94 5.12 -9.50 13.41
C LEU A 94 5.08 -8.12 14.08
N THR A 95 5.82 -7.16 13.57
CA THR A 95 5.78 -5.78 14.08
C THR A 95 4.41 -5.14 13.86
N GLY A 96 3.77 -5.41 12.72
CA GLY A 96 2.39 -5.02 12.47
C GLY A 96 1.39 -5.68 13.41
N GLY A 97 1.66 -6.91 13.86
CA GLY A 97 0.90 -7.59 14.90
C GLY A 97 1.01 -6.90 16.26
N ILE A 98 2.22 -6.51 16.66
CA ILE A 98 2.46 -5.76 17.92
C ILE A 98 1.70 -4.43 17.88
N VAL A 99 1.87 -3.67 16.80
CA VAL A 99 1.16 -2.39 16.60
C VAL A 99 -0.36 -2.62 16.51
N GLY A 100 -0.79 -3.69 15.83
CA GLY A 100 -2.19 -4.06 15.68
C GLY A 100 -2.88 -4.42 17.00
N VAL A 101 -2.19 -5.05 17.96
CA VAL A 101 -2.71 -5.29 19.32
C VAL A 101 -2.91 -3.95 20.06
N ALA A 102 -1.96 -3.04 19.95
CA ALA A 102 -2.12 -1.67 20.50
C ALA A 102 -3.25 -0.93 19.78
N ALA A 103 -3.30 -1.02 18.44
CA ALA A 103 -4.33 -0.44 17.60
C ALA A 103 -5.74 -0.93 17.92
N ALA A 104 -5.89 -2.18 18.36
CA ALA A 104 -7.19 -2.73 18.74
C ALA A 104 -7.85 -1.98 19.92
N ARG A 105 -7.04 -1.28 20.71
CA ARG A 105 -7.51 -0.45 21.86
C ARG A 105 -7.68 1.03 21.49
N LEU A 106 -7.17 1.45 20.34
CA LEU A 106 -7.21 2.84 19.88
C LEU A 106 -8.28 2.99 18.79
N HIS A 107 -8.99 4.11 18.81
CA HIS A 107 -10.07 4.41 17.87
C HIS A 107 -9.79 5.70 17.10
N GLY A 108 -10.14 5.73 15.83
CA GLY A 108 -10.11 6.94 15.02
C GLY A 108 -8.73 7.64 14.94
N PRO A 109 -8.66 8.93 15.29
CA PRO A 109 -7.43 9.73 15.16
C PRO A 109 -6.26 9.25 16.03
N TYR A 110 -6.53 8.63 17.19
CA TYR A 110 -5.48 8.12 18.08
C TYR A 110 -4.65 7.01 17.43
N LEU A 111 -5.29 6.17 16.63
CA LEU A 111 -4.60 5.13 15.87
C LEU A 111 -3.69 5.73 14.78
N ALA A 112 -4.17 6.73 14.06
CA ALA A 112 -3.38 7.45 13.07
C ALA A 112 -2.16 8.12 13.73
N GLY A 113 -2.33 8.74 14.91
CA GLY A 113 -1.26 9.33 15.69
C GLY A 113 -0.22 8.30 16.15
N ALA A 114 -0.64 7.14 16.67
CA ALA A 114 0.28 6.08 17.08
C ALA A 114 1.11 5.54 15.92
N THR A 115 0.50 5.33 14.75
CA THR A 115 1.23 4.88 13.55
C THR A 115 2.12 5.96 12.94
N LEU A 116 1.74 7.24 13.07
CA LEU A 116 2.59 8.38 12.70
C LEU A 116 3.85 8.42 13.56
N MET A 117 3.74 8.21 14.88
CA MET A 117 4.89 8.13 15.77
C MET A 117 5.86 7.02 15.35
N LEU A 118 5.36 5.88 14.89
CA LEU A 118 6.20 4.80 14.35
C LEU A 118 6.96 5.26 13.11
N ALA A 119 6.32 6.01 12.20
CA ALA A 119 6.96 6.54 11.01
C ALA A 119 8.10 7.53 11.31
N VAL A 120 7.99 8.29 12.40
CA VAL A 120 9.03 9.23 12.86
C VAL A 120 10.11 8.52 13.67
N ALA A 121 9.72 7.56 14.50
CA ALA A 121 10.64 6.86 15.40
C ALA A 121 11.63 5.95 14.65
N LEU A 122 11.18 5.29 13.58
CA LEU A 122 11.99 4.28 12.91
C LEU A 122 13.25 4.85 12.23
N PRO A 123 13.21 5.96 11.47
CA PRO A 123 14.42 6.60 10.96
C PRO A 123 15.35 7.06 12.09
N SER A 124 14.81 7.61 13.16
CA SER A 124 15.58 8.03 14.34
C SER A 124 16.27 6.85 15.04
N LEU A 125 15.57 5.71 15.12
CA LEU A 125 16.12 4.47 15.67
C LEU A 125 17.27 3.93 14.80
N ALA A 126 17.09 3.94 13.48
CA ALA A 126 18.11 3.50 12.55
C ALA A 126 19.38 4.37 12.63
N ASN A 127 19.23 5.67 12.80
CA ASN A 127 20.34 6.59 13.01
C ASN A 127 21.00 6.43 14.39
N ARG A 128 20.24 6.05 15.42
CA ARG A 128 20.78 5.82 16.78
C ARG A 128 21.65 4.55 16.85
N TYR A 129 21.27 3.49 16.14
CA TYR A 129 21.96 2.20 16.14
C TYR A 129 22.74 1.99 14.84
N GLN A 130 23.69 2.88 14.56
CA GLN A 130 24.50 2.89 13.32
C GLN A 130 25.21 1.57 13.04
N GLY A 131 25.70 0.89 14.09
CA GLY A 131 26.38 -0.41 13.94
C GLY A 131 25.52 -1.53 13.35
N VAL A 132 24.19 -1.42 13.47
CA VAL A 132 23.24 -2.42 12.93
C VAL A 132 22.62 -1.93 11.62
N PHE A 133 22.22 -0.67 11.56
CA PHE A 133 21.43 -0.12 10.45
C PHE A 133 22.23 0.76 9.48
N GLY A 134 23.52 0.95 9.72
CA GLY A 134 24.41 1.75 8.85
C GLY A 134 24.26 3.27 9.00
N GLY A 135 23.44 3.76 9.95
CA GLY A 135 23.21 5.19 10.17
C GLY A 135 22.61 5.87 8.94
N ASP A 136 22.99 7.14 8.68
CA ASP A 136 22.48 7.93 7.56
C ASP A 136 22.85 7.34 6.18
N GLN A 137 24.00 6.65 6.08
CA GLN A 137 24.41 5.96 4.84
C GLN A 137 23.54 4.73 4.54
N GLY A 138 22.97 4.14 5.58
CA GLY A 138 22.17 2.92 5.46
C GLY A 138 23.00 1.67 5.18
N LEU A 139 22.32 0.62 4.75
CA LEU A 139 22.91 -0.67 4.38
C LEU A 139 22.86 -0.84 2.87
N SER A 140 23.97 -1.20 2.26
CA SER A 140 24.07 -1.53 0.83
C SER A 140 24.28 -3.02 0.65
N PHE A 141 23.74 -3.58 -0.42
CA PHE A 141 23.93 -4.95 -0.85
C PHE A 141 23.71 -5.07 -2.35
N PHE A 142 24.33 -6.06 -2.97
CA PHE A 142 24.28 -6.23 -4.41
C PHE A 142 23.62 -7.56 -4.76
N VAL A 143 22.48 -7.48 -5.43
CA VAL A 143 21.81 -8.65 -5.99
C VAL A 143 22.34 -8.86 -7.41
N SER A 144 22.80 -10.07 -7.70
CA SER A 144 23.20 -10.48 -9.06
C SER A 144 22.07 -11.22 -9.76
N THR A 145 22.07 -11.19 -11.08
CA THR A 145 21.17 -12.04 -11.87
C THR A 145 21.53 -13.51 -11.67
N PRO A 146 20.55 -14.40 -11.43
CA PRO A 146 20.82 -15.82 -11.30
C PRO A 146 21.47 -16.37 -12.56
N GLY A 147 22.49 -17.21 -12.41
CA GLY A 147 23.30 -17.76 -13.51
C GLY A 147 22.52 -18.54 -14.57
N PHE A 148 21.35 -19.09 -14.22
CA PHE A 148 20.47 -19.80 -15.18
C PHE A 148 19.79 -18.89 -16.20
N LEU A 149 19.73 -17.56 -15.95
CA LEU A 149 19.18 -16.58 -16.90
C LEU A 149 20.22 -16.09 -17.92
N GLY A 150 21.50 -16.46 -17.73
CA GLY A 150 22.60 -16.09 -18.61
C GLY A 150 22.82 -14.57 -18.67
N ASN A 151 23.68 -14.15 -19.59
CA ASN A 151 24.00 -12.73 -19.80
C ASN A 151 22.98 -11.99 -20.67
N HIS A 152 21.86 -12.62 -21.03
CA HIS A 152 20.84 -12.04 -21.91
C HIS A 152 19.80 -11.18 -21.18
N VAL A 153 19.76 -11.26 -19.85
CA VAL A 153 18.80 -10.50 -19.03
C VAL A 153 19.57 -9.47 -18.21
N SER A 154 19.26 -8.19 -18.43
CA SER A 154 19.81 -7.12 -17.59
C SER A 154 19.32 -7.23 -16.14
N LEU A 155 20.13 -6.74 -15.19
CA LEU A 155 19.77 -6.73 -13.78
C LEU A 155 18.44 -5.97 -13.55
N ALA A 156 18.24 -4.83 -14.20
CA ALA A 156 17.02 -4.04 -14.09
C ALA A 156 15.77 -4.83 -14.53
N ARG A 157 15.89 -5.61 -15.61
CA ARG A 157 14.80 -6.48 -16.10
C ARG A 157 14.49 -7.61 -15.12
N TYR A 158 15.51 -8.25 -14.58
CA TYR A 158 15.33 -9.28 -13.55
C TYR A 158 14.61 -8.72 -12.31
N GLN A 159 15.04 -7.54 -11.83
CA GLN A 159 14.42 -6.85 -10.73
C GLN A 159 12.96 -6.45 -11.02
N ALA A 160 12.66 -6.03 -12.27
CA ALA A 160 11.31 -5.72 -12.70
C ALA A 160 10.39 -6.95 -12.66
N TRP A 161 10.86 -8.09 -13.14
CA TRP A 161 10.10 -9.34 -13.07
C TRP A 161 9.87 -9.80 -11.64
N LEU A 162 10.90 -9.77 -10.81
CA LEU A 162 10.81 -10.15 -9.41
C LEU A 162 9.79 -9.28 -8.65
N ALA A 163 9.89 -7.96 -8.82
CA ALA A 163 8.99 -7.01 -8.16
C ALA A 163 7.56 -7.15 -8.68
N ALA A 164 7.37 -7.32 -10.00
CA ALA A 164 6.06 -7.52 -10.60
C ALA A 164 5.39 -8.81 -10.11
N ILE A 165 6.13 -9.92 -10.06
CA ILE A 165 5.62 -11.19 -9.52
C ILE A 165 5.23 -11.00 -8.05
N GLY A 166 6.07 -10.38 -7.23
CA GLY A 166 5.76 -10.10 -5.83
C GLY A 166 4.51 -9.26 -5.64
N ALA A 167 4.34 -8.20 -6.45
CA ALA A 167 3.14 -7.36 -6.44
C ALA A 167 1.88 -8.13 -6.88
N LEU A 168 1.98 -8.93 -7.95
CA LEU A 168 0.86 -9.73 -8.46
C LEU A 168 0.44 -10.81 -7.46
N VAL A 169 1.39 -11.51 -6.83
CA VAL A 169 1.10 -12.46 -5.75
C VAL A 169 0.37 -11.76 -4.60
N THR A 170 0.87 -10.60 -4.17
CA THR A 170 0.23 -9.80 -3.12
C THR A 170 -1.21 -9.41 -3.51
N LEU A 171 -1.42 -8.91 -4.73
CA LEU A 171 -2.76 -8.53 -5.22
C LEU A 171 -3.71 -9.73 -5.28
N VAL A 172 -3.25 -10.89 -5.74
CA VAL A 172 -4.06 -12.12 -5.80
C VAL A 172 -4.44 -12.60 -4.40
N LEU A 173 -3.48 -12.61 -3.46
CA LEU A 173 -3.74 -12.98 -2.07
C LEU A 173 -4.75 -12.04 -1.42
N LEU A 174 -4.58 -10.72 -1.58
CA LEU A 174 -5.50 -9.72 -1.05
C LEU A 174 -6.88 -9.80 -1.70
N ALA A 175 -6.97 -10.03 -3.02
CA ALA A 175 -8.25 -10.19 -3.72
C ALA A 175 -9.04 -11.42 -3.23
N ASN A 176 -8.36 -12.52 -2.91
CA ASN A 176 -8.98 -13.68 -2.33
C ASN A 176 -9.37 -13.46 -0.86
N LEU A 177 -8.52 -12.79 -0.10
CA LEU A 177 -8.77 -12.46 1.30
C LEU A 177 -9.97 -11.50 1.45
N ASP A 178 -10.05 -10.47 0.62
CA ASP A 178 -11.17 -9.52 0.61
C ASP A 178 -12.53 -10.20 0.36
N ARG A 179 -12.56 -11.25 -0.47
CA ARG A 179 -13.76 -12.04 -0.75
C ARG A 179 -14.03 -13.16 0.25
N SER A 180 -13.11 -13.44 1.14
CA SER A 180 -13.22 -14.49 2.15
C SER A 180 -14.19 -14.13 3.28
N ARG A 181 -14.36 -15.04 4.24
CA ARG A 181 -15.11 -14.76 5.47
C ARG A 181 -14.50 -13.59 6.24
N VAL A 182 -13.17 -13.54 6.30
CA VAL A 182 -12.43 -12.46 6.99
C VAL A 182 -12.70 -11.10 6.37
N GLY A 183 -12.63 -10.98 5.03
CA GLY A 183 -12.93 -9.73 4.34
C GLY A 183 -14.39 -9.25 4.55
N ARG A 184 -15.34 -10.18 4.65
CA ARG A 184 -16.72 -9.84 5.01
C ARG A 184 -16.86 -9.35 6.45
N SER A 185 -16.16 -9.99 7.38
CA SER A 185 -16.13 -9.57 8.78
C SER A 185 -15.48 -8.19 8.95
N TRP A 186 -14.43 -7.88 8.18
CA TRP A 186 -13.84 -6.54 8.18
C TRP A 186 -14.80 -5.46 7.69
N ARG A 187 -15.56 -5.74 6.62
CA ARG A 187 -16.58 -4.80 6.12
C ARG A 187 -17.68 -4.56 7.14
N ALA A 188 -18.18 -5.62 7.79
CA ALA A 188 -19.16 -5.50 8.87
C ALA A 188 -18.61 -4.64 10.02
N LEU A 189 -17.36 -4.86 10.42
CA LEU A 189 -16.68 -4.08 11.45
C LEU A 189 -16.54 -2.59 11.07
N ARG A 190 -16.21 -2.31 9.80
CA ARG A 190 -16.10 -0.94 9.29
C ARG A 190 -17.44 -0.22 9.28
N ASP A 191 -18.50 -0.93 8.87
CA ASP A 191 -19.83 -0.34 8.70
C ASP A 191 -20.50 -0.06 10.06
N ASP A 192 -20.43 -0.98 11.03
CA ASP A 192 -20.87 -0.78 12.42
C ASP A 192 -20.15 -1.74 13.38
N GLU A 193 -19.29 -1.19 14.21
CA GLU A 193 -18.49 -1.96 15.17
C GLU A 193 -19.35 -2.60 16.28
N VAL A 194 -20.36 -1.87 16.75
CA VAL A 194 -21.23 -2.34 17.85
C VAL A 194 -22.08 -3.50 17.35
N ALA A 195 -22.71 -3.34 16.18
CA ALA A 195 -23.50 -4.41 15.57
C ALA A 195 -22.64 -5.64 15.27
N ALA A 196 -21.41 -5.47 14.77
CA ALA A 196 -20.48 -6.56 14.53
C ALA A 196 -20.12 -7.32 15.83
N ALA A 197 -19.86 -6.60 16.91
CA ALA A 197 -19.58 -7.19 18.23
C ALA A 197 -20.80 -7.98 18.76
N LEU A 198 -21.98 -7.43 18.66
CA LEU A 198 -23.23 -8.10 19.05
C LEU A 198 -23.52 -9.35 18.21
N ALA A 199 -23.10 -9.36 16.94
CA ALA A 199 -23.15 -10.54 16.08
C ALA A 199 -22.07 -11.58 16.39
N GLY A 200 -21.28 -11.42 17.46
CA GLY A 200 -20.27 -12.37 17.93
C GLY A 200 -18.91 -12.24 17.26
N LEU A 201 -18.66 -11.17 16.49
CA LEU A 201 -17.35 -10.93 15.90
C LEU A 201 -16.35 -10.38 16.95
N ASN A 202 -15.15 -10.98 17.01
CA ASN A 202 -14.10 -10.46 17.88
C ASN A 202 -13.39 -9.27 17.22
N VAL A 203 -13.81 -8.07 17.57
CA VAL A 203 -13.33 -6.79 17.00
C VAL A 203 -11.80 -6.65 17.12
N ALA A 204 -11.24 -6.93 18.32
CA ALA A 204 -9.81 -6.79 18.56
C ALA A 204 -8.97 -7.70 17.66
N ARG A 205 -9.37 -8.96 17.53
CA ARG A 205 -8.68 -9.93 16.64
C ARG A 205 -8.77 -9.50 15.17
N LEU A 206 -9.92 -9.04 14.72
CA LEU A 206 -10.12 -8.61 13.33
C LEU A 206 -9.30 -7.36 13.02
N ARG A 207 -9.22 -6.39 13.93
CA ARG A 207 -8.38 -5.20 13.79
C ARG A 207 -6.90 -5.56 13.73
N THR A 208 -6.43 -6.37 14.66
CA THR A 208 -5.04 -6.85 14.67
C THR A 208 -4.69 -7.60 13.38
N LEU A 209 -5.57 -8.50 12.92
CA LEU A 209 -5.34 -9.26 11.69
C LEU A 209 -5.25 -8.36 10.46
N ALA A 210 -6.07 -7.30 10.38
CA ALA A 210 -6.00 -6.32 9.29
C ALA A 210 -4.64 -5.60 9.27
N PHE A 211 -4.12 -5.23 10.44
CA PHE A 211 -2.78 -4.65 10.57
C PHE A 211 -1.68 -5.63 10.15
N VAL A 212 -1.73 -6.88 10.62
CA VAL A 212 -0.76 -7.93 10.24
C VAL A 212 -0.69 -8.10 8.73
N VAL A 213 -1.85 -8.21 8.07
CA VAL A 213 -1.91 -8.38 6.62
C VAL A 213 -1.38 -7.14 5.89
N SER A 214 -1.79 -5.96 6.32
CA SER A 214 -1.37 -4.71 5.67
C SER A 214 0.12 -4.43 5.85
N SER A 215 0.67 -4.68 7.05
CA SER A 215 2.10 -4.54 7.32
C SER A 215 2.94 -5.61 6.60
N ALA A 216 2.42 -6.84 6.43
CA ALA A 216 3.05 -7.85 5.59
C ALA A 216 3.18 -7.36 4.13
N CYS A 217 2.13 -6.73 3.58
CA CYS A 217 2.18 -6.13 2.25
C CYS A 217 3.19 -4.96 2.17
N ALA A 218 3.29 -4.16 3.24
CA ALA A 218 4.31 -3.12 3.32
C ALA A 218 5.73 -3.72 3.41
N GLY A 219 5.89 -4.81 4.17
CA GLY A 219 7.16 -5.51 4.29
C GLY A 219 7.67 -6.10 2.99
N ILE A 220 6.80 -6.80 2.23
CA ILE A 220 7.20 -7.32 0.92
C ILE A 220 7.51 -6.19 -0.07
N GLY A 221 6.73 -5.11 -0.08
CA GLY A 221 7.02 -3.95 -0.93
C GLY A 221 8.34 -3.27 -0.55
N GLY A 222 8.65 -3.13 0.75
CA GLY A 222 9.92 -2.62 1.23
C GLY A 222 11.11 -3.51 0.89
N SER A 223 10.93 -4.82 1.03
CA SER A 223 11.91 -5.83 0.63
C SER A 223 12.20 -5.78 -0.88
N LEU A 224 11.16 -5.71 -1.71
CA LEU A 224 11.30 -5.58 -3.16
C LEU A 224 11.98 -4.26 -3.55
N LEU A 225 11.60 -3.15 -2.91
CA LEU A 225 12.26 -1.87 -3.16
C LEU A 225 13.74 -1.90 -2.78
N ALA A 226 14.09 -2.52 -1.65
CA ALA A 226 15.48 -2.71 -1.23
C ALA A 226 16.30 -3.49 -2.27
N VAL A 227 15.73 -4.56 -2.82
CA VAL A 227 16.36 -5.35 -3.92
C VAL A 227 16.54 -4.51 -5.17
N VAL A 228 15.58 -3.66 -5.51
CA VAL A 228 15.62 -2.79 -6.71
C VAL A 228 16.66 -1.68 -6.57
N THR A 229 16.72 -1.04 -5.40
CA THR A 229 17.65 0.08 -5.16
C THR A 229 19.04 -0.37 -4.74
N GLY A 230 19.20 -1.59 -4.22
CA GLY A 230 20.45 -2.09 -3.65
C GLY A 230 20.86 -1.42 -2.34
N THR A 231 20.05 -0.51 -1.82
CA THR A 231 20.35 0.27 -0.61
C THR A 231 19.09 0.48 0.24
N VAL A 232 19.27 0.52 1.56
CA VAL A 232 18.22 0.81 2.54
C VAL A 232 18.76 1.83 3.51
N SER A 233 18.25 3.06 3.47
CA SER A 233 18.68 4.15 4.34
C SER A 233 17.50 4.81 5.06
N PRO A 234 17.71 5.44 6.23
CA PRO A 234 16.64 6.12 6.97
C PRO A 234 15.99 7.24 6.15
N GLY A 235 16.77 7.94 5.33
CA GLY A 235 16.30 9.01 4.45
C GLY A 235 15.29 8.57 3.38
N GLY A 236 15.30 7.28 3.01
CA GLY A 236 14.34 6.72 2.06
C GLY A 236 12.97 6.41 2.65
N TYR A 237 12.86 6.30 3.98
CA TYR A 237 11.64 5.86 4.67
C TYR A 237 11.11 6.91 5.65
N THR A 238 11.07 8.14 5.21
CA THR A 238 10.61 9.28 6.01
C THR A 238 9.09 9.30 6.19
N LEU A 239 8.61 10.16 7.09
CA LEU A 239 7.18 10.44 7.23
C LEU A 239 6.54 10.87 5.89
N ALA A 240 7.28 11.61 5.07
CA ALA A 240 6.82 12.03 3.74
C ALA A 240 6.44 10.82 2.85
N LEU A 241 7.22 9.74 2.88
CA LEU A 241 6.88 8.50 2.19
C LEU A 241 5.57 7.89 2.71
N SER A 242 5.37 7.87 4.03
CA SER A 242 4.13 7.34 4.62
C SER A 242 2.90 8.12 4.16
N ILE A 243 2.98 9.45 4.11
CA ILE A 243 1.93 10.32 3.60
C ILE A 243 1.72 10.07 2.10
N LEU A 244 2.80 9.92 1.33
CA LEU A 244 2.75 9.62 -0.10
C LEU A 244 2.00 8.30 -0.37
N LEU A 245 2.29 7.24 0.40
CA LEU A 245 1.60 5.95 0.30
C LEU A 245 0.11 6.07 0.63
N LEU A 246 -0.22 6.85 1.68
CA LEU A 246 -1.62 7.10 2.04
C LEU A 246 -2.35 7.84 0.92
N THR A 247 -1.74 8.88 0.36
CA THR A 247 -2.34 9.65 -0.74
C THR A 247 -2.49 8.80 -2.00
N ALA A 248 -1.52 7.91 -2.30
CA ALA A 248 -1.64 6.95 -3.39
C ALA A 248 -2.84 6.00 -3.20
N ALA A 249 -3.08 5.51 -1.98
CA ALA A 249 -4.22 4.67 -1.67
C ALA A 249 -5.56 5.42 -1.85
N VAL A 250 -5.62 6.66 -1.41
CA VAL A 250 -6.81 7.52 -1.52
C VAL A 250 -7.07 7.89 -2.99
N LEU A 251 -6.05 8.34 -3.73
CA LEU A 251 -6.14 8.65 -5.16
C LEU A 251 -6.59 7.45 -5.99
N GLY A 252 -6.04 6.29 -5.69
CA GLY A 252 -6.43 5.06 -6.36
C GLY A 252 -7.90 4.70 -6.13
N GLY A 253 -8.42 5.01 -4.97
CA GLY A 253 -9.76 4.70 -4.49
C GLY A 253 -9.75 3.63 -3.41
N LEU A 254 -10.13 4.02 -2.19
CA LEU A 254 -10.13 3.17 -1.00
C LEU A 254 -10.99 1.92 -1.19
N GLY A 255 -10.46 0.77 -0.80
CA GLY A 255 -11.13 -0.53 -0.94
C GLY A 255 -11.10 -1.12 -2.36
N SER A 256 -10.34 -0.54 -3.29
CA SER A 256 -10.19 -1.03 -4.65
C SER A 256 -8.76 -1.48 -4.93
N LEU A 257 -8.52 -2.78 -5.06
CA LEU A 257 -7.21 -3.32 -5.41
C LEU A 257 -6.69 -2.85 -6.79
N PRO A 258 -7.50 -2.78 -7.87
CA PRO A 258 -7.07 -2.13 -9.10
C PRO A 258 -6.74 -0.64 -8.91
N GLY A 259 -7.44 0.03 -7.99
CA GLY A 259 -7.12 1.40 -7.60
C GLY A 259 -5.70 1.55 -7.05
N ALA A 260 -5.21 0.58 -6.30
CA ALA A 260 -3.85 0.60 -5.78
C ALA A 260 -2.79 0.65 -6.90
N ILE A 261 -3.04 -0.01 -8.04
CA ILE A 261 -2.15 0.04 -9.20
C ILE A 261 -2.12 1.45 -9.78
N TRP A 262 -3.29 2.04 -10.02
CA TRP A 262 -3.38 3.40 -10.56
C TRP A 262 -2.79 4.45 -9.61
N GLY A 263 -3.11 4.33 -8.31
CA GLY A 263 -2.61 5.25 -7.30
C GLY A 263 -1.09 5.21 -7.16
N ALA A 264 -0.50 4.03 -7.05
CA ALA A 264 0.94 3.87 -6.95
C ALA A 264 1.65 4.33 -8.24
N SER A 265 1.13 3.96 -9.41
CA SER A 265 1.71 4.35 -10.70
C SER A 265 1.66 5.86 -10.91
N LEU A 266 0.51 6.49 -10.64
CA LEU A 266 0.34 7.93 -10.80
C LEU A 266 1.29 8.70 -9.89
N VAL A 267 1.33 8.34 -8.60
CA VAL A 267 2.17 9.03 -7.62
C VAL A 267 3.64 8.90 -7.98
N LEU A 268 4.11 7.73 -8.34
CA LEU A 268 5.52 7.47 -8.64
C LEU A 268 5.94 8.13 -9.95
N VAL A 269 5.16 7.94 -11.02
CA VAL A 269 5.49 8.50 -12.33
C VAL A 269 5.36 10.02 -12.30
N LEU A 270 4.30 10.57 -11.70
CA LEU A 270 4.08 12.00 -11.69
C LEU A 270 5.11 12.74 -10.82
N VAL A 271 5.34 12.26 -9.59
CA VAL A 271 6.21 12.96 -8.63
C VAL A 271 7.69 12.75 -8.95
N GLN A 272 8.11 11.51 -9.11
CA GLN A 272 9.54 11.21 -9.24
C GLN A 272 10.07 11.39 -10.66
N THR A 273 9.27 11.18 -11.68
CA THR A 273 9.78 11.20 -13.05
C THR A 273 9.45 12.50 -13.77
N TYR A 274 8.18 12.91 -13.77
CA TYR A 274 7.77 14.08 -14.56
C TYR A 274 8.11 15.40 -13.89
N LEU A 275 7.69 15.59 -12.65
CA LEU A 275 7.84 16.90 -12.00
C LEU A 275 9.30 17.26 -11.72
N GLN A 276 10.13 16.28 -11.31
CA GLN A 276 11.56 16.53 -11.11
C GLN A 276 12.28 16.82 -12.43
N ASN A 277 12.03 16.01 -13.47
CA ASN A 277 12.69 16.21 -14.76
C ASN A 277 12.29 17.51 -15.43
N VAL A 278 11.02 17.90 -15.37
CA VAL A 278 10.54 19.19 -15.90
C VAL A 278 11.20 20.35 -15.15
N ALA A 279 11.29 20.30 -13.83
CA ALA A 279 11.92 21.35 -13.05
C ALA A 279 13.42 21.48 -13.35
N ILE A 280 14.14 20.37 -13.50
CA ILE A 280 15.57 20.34 -13.87
C ILE A 280 15.76 20.87 -15.31
N SER A 281 14.91 20.50 -16.25
CA SER A 281 15.01 20.98 -17.65
C SER A 281 14.80 22.48 -17.79
N HIS A 282 14.14 23.12 -16.82
CA HIS A 282 14.00 24.59 -16.76
C HIS A 282 15.11 25.27 -15.95
N GLY A 283 16.22 24.59 -15.68
CA GLY A 283 17.43 25.17 -15.05
C GLY A 283 17.32 25.38 -13.54
N LEU A 284 16.36 24.78 -12.86
CA LEU A 284 16.25 24.84 -11.40
C LEU A 284 17.24 23.90 -10.73
N ALA A 285 17.83 24.35 -9.62
CA ALA A 285 18.69 23.51 -8.81
C ALA A 285 17.94 22.27 -8.31
N SER A 286 18.63 21.14 -8.16
CA SER A 286 18.03 19.84 -7.78
C SER A 286 17.23 19.89 -6.47
N SER A 287 17.69 20.67 -5.49
CA SER A 287 16.98 20.88 -4.22
C SER A 287 15.67 21.66 -4.37
N THR A 288 15.68 22.72 -5.21
CA THR A 288 14.49 23.55 -5.51
C THR A 288 13.49 22.77 -6.36
N SER A 289 13.98 22.00 -7.32
CA SER A 289 13.12 21.15 -8.18
C SER A 289 12.37 20.07 -7.38
N ALA A 290 13.02 19.46 -6.38
CA ALA A 290 12.37 18.51 -5.48
C ALA A 290 11.23 19.16 -4.66
N SER A 291 11.45 20.37 -4.15
CA SER A 291 10.41 21.10 -3.39
C SER A 291 9.23 21.51 -4.27
N ILE A 292 9.48 21.98 -5.48
CA ILE A 292 8.44 22.33 -6.45
C ILE A 292 7.63 21.08 -6.87
N ALA A 293 8.31 19.95 -7.04
CA ALA A 293 7.65 18.68 -7.37
C ALA A 293 6.66 18.25 -6.28
N VAL A 294 7.00 18.43 -5.00
CA VAL A 294 6.10 18.13 -3.87
C VAL A 294 4.89 19.08 -3.85
N ILE A 295 5.10 20.38 -4.08
CA ILE A 295 4.00 21.36 -4.15
C ILE A 295 3.07 21.04 -5.32
N ALA A 296 3.61 20.84 -6.51
CA ALA A 296 2.84 20.50 -7.70
C ALA A 296 2.05 19.20 -7.52
N TYR A 297 2.66 18.19 -6.86
CA TYR A 297 1.97 16.97 -6.48
C TYR A 297 0.77 17.26 -5.57
N GLY A 298 0.93 18.10 -4.55
CA GLY A 298 -0.17 18.48 -3.66
C GLY A 298 -1.33 19.14 -4.43
N VAL A 299 -1.02 20.03 -5.38
CA VAL A 299 -2.03 20.66 -6.25
C VAL A 299 -2.75 19.64 -7.11
N VAL A 300 -2.00 18.73 -7.78
CA VAL A 300 -2.60 17.66 -8.59
C VAL A 300 -3.48 16.75 -7.74
N LEU A 301 -3.05 16.42 -6.53
CA LEU A 301 -3.82 15.64 -5.59
C LEU A 301 -5.16 16.29 -5.26
N VAL A 302 -5.16 17.58 -4.93
CA VAL A 302 -6.39 18.34 -4.63
C VAL A 302 -7.31 18.36 -5.85
N LEU A 303 -6.78 18.61 -7.04
CA LEU A 303 -7.56 18.64 -8.28
C LEU A 303 -8.18 17.26 -8.58
N VAL A 304 -7.41 16.17 -8.44
CA VAL A 304 -7.93 14.82 -8.67
C VAL A 304 -9.03 14.47 -7.66
N MET A 305 -8.87 14.87 -6.39
CA MET A 305 -9.88 14.65 -5.35
C MET A 305 -11.17 15.46 -5.60
N LEU A 306 -11.05 16.68 -6.12
CA LEU A 306 -12.22 17.50 -6.48
C LEU A 306 -12.98 16.92 -7.67
N VAL A 307 -12.26 16.40 -8.67
CA VAL A 307 -12.87 15.83 -9.88
C VAL A 307 -13.38 14.41 -9.65
N PHE A 308 -12.62 13.59 -8.89
CA PHE A 308 -12.92 12.18 -8.62
C PHE A 308 -13.00 11.91 -7.10
N PRO A 309 -14.06 12.33 -6.41
CA PRO A 309 -14.18 12.16 -4.95
C PRO A 309 -14.21 10.69 -4.50
N THR A 310 -14.47 9.76 -5.42
CA THR A 310 -14.42 8.30 -5.18
C THR A 310 -13.08 7.67 -5.59
N GLY A 311 -12.07 8.49 -5.89
CA GLY A 311 -10.78 8.07 -6.44
C GLY A 311 -10.84 7.74 -7.94
N LEU A 312 -9.66 7.57 -8.55
CA LEU A 312 -9.50 7.29 -9.98
C LEU A 312 -10.30 6.05 -10.44
N GLN A 313 -10.26 4.98 -9.65
CA GLN A 313 -11.00 3.75 -9.98
C GLN A 313 -12.51 3.96 -9.95
N GLY A 314 -13.01 4.80 -9.04
CA GLY A 314 -14.43 5.16 -8.99
C GLY A 314 -14.85 5.98 -10.23
N GLY A 315 -13.99 6.92 -10.63
CA GLY A 315 -14.17 7.70 -11.86
C GLY A 315 -14.17 6.84 -13.12
N LEU A 316 -13.17 5.95 -13.27
CA LEU A 316 -13.08 5.01 -14.39
C LEU A 316 -14.30 4.08 -14.47
N ARG A 317 -14.80 3.58 -13.33
CA ARG A 317 -16.02 2.77 -13.29
C ARG A 317 -17.26 3.55 -13.72
N ARG A 318 -17.33 4.85 -13.45
CA ARG A 318 -18.44 5.71 -13.91
C ARG A 318 -18.38 5.97 -15.41
N LEU A 319 -17.16 6.11 -15.96
CA LEU A 319 -16.96 6.39 -17.38
C LEU A 319 -17.11 5.14 -18.26
N PHE A 320 -16.62 3.98 -17.82
CA PHE A 320 -16.54 2.75 -18.60
C PHE A 320 -17.40 1.60 -18.06
N GLY A 321 -18.00 1.74 -16.89
CA GLY A 321 -18.86 0.72 -16.31
C GLY A 321 -20.29 0.80 -16.84
N PRO A 322 -21.00 -0.35 -16.98
CA PRO A 322 -22.43 -0.32 -17.22
C PRO A 322 -23.08 0.47 -16.08
N VAL A 323 -23.94 1.43 -16.44
CA VAL A 323 -24.71 2.25 -15.48
C VAL A 323 -25.51 1.31 -14.59
N ARG A 324 -24.93 0.91 -13.46
CA ARG A 324 -25.73 0.31 -12.39
C ARG A 324 -26.44 1.47 -11.72
N PRO A 325 -27.80 1.46 -11.68
CA PRO A 325 -28.50 2.49 -10.92
C PRO A 325 -27.94 2.46 -9.51
N ALA A 326 -27.55 3.64 -9.02
CA ALA A 326 -27.11 3.81 -7.66
C ALA A 326 -28.19 3.13 -6.80
N ALA A 327 -27.82 2.05 -6.12
CA ALA A 327 -28.66 1.49 -5.09
C ALA A 327 -28.81 2.62 -4.07
N SER A 328 -29.90 3.36 -4.21
CA SER A 328 -30.32 4.38 -3.27
C SER A 328 -30.28 3.72 -1.91
N ALA A 329 -29.45 4.25 -1.01
CA ALA A 329 -29.26 3.70 0.30
C ALA A 329 -30.62 3.57 0.99
N PRO A 330 -31.06 2.37 1.38
CA PRO A 330 -32.38 2.18 2.00
C PRO A 330 -32.46 2.82 3.39
N TYR A 331 -31.35 3.34 3.91
CA TYR A 331 -31.25 3.85 5.28
C TYR A 331 -32.07 5.13 5.53
N HIS A 332 -32.22 6.03 4.54
CA HIS A 332 -33.04 7.23 4.69
C HIS A 332 -34.55 6.96 4.51
N GLN A 333 -34.91 5.83 3.89
CA GLN A 333 -36.33 5.49 3.74
C GLN A 333 -36.86 4.67 4.92
N MET A 334 -36.03 3.95 5.67
CA MET A 334 -36.45 3.26 6.89
C MET A 334 -36.82 4.24 8.03
N ARG A 335 -36.15 5.39 8.14
CA ARG A 335 -36.51 6.40 9.13
C ARG A 335 -37.88 7.06 8.88
N ARG A 336 -38.39 7.00 7.63
CA ARG A 336 -39.71 7.53 7.29
C ARG A 336 -40.84 6.49 7.41
N ARG A 337 -40.52 5.21 7.65
CA ARG A 337 -41.52 4.14 7.79
C ARG A 337 -41.77 3.68 9.22
N TRP A 338 -41.09 4.22 10.20
CA TRP A 338 -41.51 4.03 11.58
C TRP A 338 -42.65 5.01 11.84
N PRO A 339 -43.88 4.52 11.96
CA PRO A 339 -45.00 5.42 12.21
C PRO A 339 -44.82 6.03 13.60
N ALA A 340 -45.06 7.31 13.68
CA ALA A 340 -45.19 8.09 14.89
C ALA A 340 -46.30 7.49 15.80
N LYS A 341 -46.02 6.36 16.44
CA LYS A 341 -46.88 5.78 17.47
C LYS A 341 -46.64 6.44 18.83
N GLU A 342 -45.44 6.97 19.04
CA GLU A 342 -45.10 7.65 20.30
C GLU A 342 -45.65 9.08 20.44
N GLN A 343 -45.95 9.76 19.32
CA GLN A 343 -46.52 11.13 19.38
C GLN A 343 -48.03 11.17 19.68
N ARG A 344 -48.73 10.04 19.66
CA ARG A 344 -50.14 10.01 20.04
C ARG A 344 -50.37 9.77 21.55
N GLU A 345 -49.40 9.24 22.27
CA GLU A 345 -49.55 8.99 23.71
C GLU A 345 -49.20 10.20 24.58
N GLU A 346 -48.44 11.18 24.04
CA GLU A 346 -48.18 12.45 24.76
C GLU A 346 -49.27 13.52 24.58
N GLN A 347 -50.21 13.35 23.65
CA GLN A 347 -51.33 14.30 23.47
C GLN A 347 -52.60 13.88 24.18
N THR A 348 -52.59 12.79 24.95
CA THR A 348 -53.73 12.30 25.73
C THR A 348 -53.43 12.20 27.22
N LYS A 349 -52.42 12.91 27.69
CA LYS A 349 -52.23 13.16 29.16
C LYS A 349 -52.35 14.65 29.45
#